data_f6bd6d04b2a272bc08137f8887c5f223
#
_entry.id   f6bd6d04b2a272bc08137f8887c5f223
#
_cell.length_a   1.000
_cell.length_b   1.000
_cell.length_c   1.000
_cell.angle_alpha   90.00
_cell.angle_beta   90.00
_cell.angle_gamma   90.00
#
_symmetry.space_group_name_H-M   'P 1'
#
loop_
_entity.id
_entity.type
_entity.pdbx_description
1 polymer ?
#
loop_
_entity_poly.entity_id
_entity_poly.type
_entity_poly.pdbx_seq_one_letter_code
_entity_poly.pdbx_strand_id
1 'polypeptide(L)'
;PIVAVLGHVDHGKTSILDHIRSLGSERQSSVMDREAGGITQHIGATEVPADILNEMCAPLMGGKKFDSPGLLFIDTPGHHSFTTLRARGGSLADIAILVIDIMDGCKPQTLESMRILRQAKTPFVIACNKVDRLYGWQSEPGRVMAVSMRKQTSDVMALFDQRYWQLLG
;
A
#
# COMPACT_ATOMS: atom_id res chain seq x y z
N PRO A 1 -9.87 -4.96 -12.42
CA PRO A 1 -8.95 -5.74 -11.58
C PRO A 1 -9.16 -5.46 -10.10
N ILE A 2 -8.98 -6.51 -9.28
CA ILE A 2 -9.14 -6.44 -7.83
C ILE A 2 -7.75 -6.42 -7.18
N VAL A 3 -7.53 -5.44 -6.30
CA VAL A 3 -6.27 -5.22 -5.58
C VAL A 3 -6.52 -5.44 -4.09
N ALA A 4 -5.89 -6.45 -3.49
CA ALA A 4 -5.94 -6.66 -2.05
C ALA A 4 -4.83 -5.87 -1.35
N VAL A 5 -5.17 -5.14 -0.28
CA VAL A 5 -4.19 -4.42 0.53
C VAL A 5 -3.98 -5.14 1.85
N LEU A 6 -2.75 -5.46 2.15
CA LEU A 6 -2.29 -6.33 3.20
C LEU A 6 -1.14 -5.75 3.98
N GLY A 7 -0.94 -6.24 5.19
CA GLY A 7 0.16 -5.83 6.05
C GLY A 7 -0.21 -5.92 7.51
N HIS A 8 0.77 -5.75 8.37
CA HIS A 8 0.58 -5.75 9.82
C HIS A 8 -0.32 -4.60 10.27
N VAL A 9 -0.92 -4.73 11.46
CA VAL A 9 -1.62 -3.62 12.14
C VAL A 9 -0.66 -2.44 12.25
N ASP A 10 -1.17 -1.22 12.10
CA ASP A 10 -0.41 0.04 12.17
C ASP A 10 0.67 0.27 11.11
N HIS A 11 0.83 -0.62 10.12
CA HIS A 11 1.74 -0.38 8.99
C HIS A 11 1.21 0.64 7.97
N GLY A 12 -0.04 1.13 8.13
CA GLY A 12 -0.60 2.24 7.37
C GLY A 12 -1.37 1.84 6.12
N LYS A 13 -1.97 0.64 6.10
CA LYS A 13 -2.86 0.19 5.00
C LYS A 13 -3.99 1.17 4.72
N THR A 14 -4.75 1.50 5.76
CA THR A 14 -5.89 2.42 5.67
C THR A 14 -5.45 3.82 5.23
N SER A 15 -4.30 4.31 5.72
CA SER A 15 -3.74 5.61 5.30
C SER A 15 -3.42 5.67 3.81
N ILE A 16 -2.87 4.58 3.24
CA ILE A 16 -2.61 4.47 1.80
C ILE A 16 -3.92 4.51 1.02
N LEU A 17 -4.92 3.73 1.45
CA LEU A 17 -6.23 3.70 0.81
C LEU A 17 -6.96 5.03 0.90
N ASP A 18 -6.89 5.70 2.05
CA ASP A 18 -7.46 7.03 2.23
C ASP A 18 -6.78 8.06 1.33
N HIS A 19 -5.46 7.98 1.18
CA HIS A 19 -4.75 8.84 0.25
C HIS A 19 -5.19 8.60 -1.20
N ILE A 20 -5.31 7.34 -1.63
CA ILE A 20 -5.84 6.98 -2.94
C ILE A 20 -7.26 7.52 -3.15
N ARG A 21 -8.11 7.41 -2.12
CA ARG A 21 -9.48 7.95 -2.15
C ARG A 21 -9.51 9.47 -2.25
N SER A 22 -8.66 10.16 -1.49
CA SER A 22 -8.62 11.64 -1.47
C SER A 22 -8.23 12.23 -2.81
N LEU A 23 -7.37 11.54 -3.57
CA LEU A 23 -7.02 11.93 -4.93
C LEU A 23 -8.20 11.77 -5.92
N GLY A 24 -9.17 10.91 -5.58
CA GLY A 24 -10.36 10.65 -6.39
C GLY A 24 -11.60 11.46 -6.02
N SER A 25 -11.65 12.12 -4.88
CA SER A 25 -12.80 12.93 -4.48
C SER A 25 -12.42 14.01 -3.47
N GLU A 26 -12.60 15.25 -3.84
CA GLU A 26 -12.47 16.41 -2.95
C GLU A 26 -13.50 16.43 -1.79
N ARG A 27 -14.33 15.40 -1.62
CA ARG A 27 -15.49 15.40 -0.72
C ARG A 27 -15.66 14.19 0.19
N GLN A 28 -14.77 13.21 0.21
CA GLN A 28 -14.91 12.08 1.14
C GLN A 28 -14.02 12.27 2.37
N SER A 29 -14.65 12.25 3.56
CA SER A 29 -13.93 12.18 4.82
C SER A 29 -13.11 10.89 4.91
N SER A 30 -11.91 10.97 5.51
CA SER A 30 -11.03 9.83 5.73
C SER A 30 -11.75 8.69 6.45
N VAL A 31 -11.48 7.46 6.02
CA VAL A 31 -11.99 6.25 6.70
C VAL A 31 -11.36 6.10 8.08
N MET A 32 -10.11 6.56 8.25
CA MET A 32 -9.45 6.54 9.57
C MET A 32 -10.21 7.34 10.63
N ASP A 33 -10.80 8.47 10.24
CA ASP A 33 -11.57 9.32 11.15
C ASP A 33 -12.88 8.66 11.60
N ARG A 34 -13.36 7.66 10.87
CA ARG A 34 -14.61 6.94 11.17
C ARG A 34 -14.40 5.66 11.97
N GLU A 35 -13.21 5.11 11.97
CA GLU A 35 -12.89 3.88 12.71
C GLU A 35 -12.27 4.22 14.07
N ALA A 36 -12.90 3.75 15.14
CA ALA A 36 -12.39 3.95 16.49
C ALA A 36 -11.02 3.31 16.65
N GLY A 37 -10.02 4.11 17.00
CA GLY A 37 -8.64 3.66 17.19
C GLY A 37 -7.81 3.52 15.91
N GLY A 38 -8.31 3.98 14.74
CA GLY A 38 -7.56 3.94 13.48
C GLY A 38 -7.26 2.52 12.96
N ILE A 39 -7.99 1.51 13.44
CA ILE A 39 -7.82 0.10 13.07
C ILE A 39 -9.01 -0.33 12.23
N THR A 40 -8.76 -0.86 11.03
CA THR A 40 -9.80 -1.41 10.16
C THR A 40 -10.42 -2.66 10.81
N GLN A 41 -11.72 -2.59 11.08
CA GLN A 41 -12.49 -3.68 11.71
C GLN A 41 -13.41 -4.41 10.74
N HIS A 42 -13.71 -3.80 9.59
CA HIS A 42 -14.57 -4.36 8.55
C HIS A 42 -13.85 -4.41 7.21
N ILE A 43 -14.24 -5.34 6.33
CA ILE A 43 -13.75 -5.38 4.95
C ILE A 43 -14.32 -4.18 4.22
N GLY A 44 -13.44 -3.25 3.82
CA GLY A 44 -13.77 -2.11 2.98
C GLY A 44 -13.44 -2.38 1.52
N ALA A 45 -14.29 -1.92 0.61
CA ALA A 45 -13.99 -1.93 -0.81
C ALA A 45 -14.00 -0.48 -1.34
N THR A 46 -13.01 -0.15 -2.17
CA THR A 46 -12.87 1.18 -2.77
C THR A 46 -12.63 1.05 -4.25
N GLU A 47 -13.51 1.58 -5.05
CA GLU A 47 -13.32 1.67 -6.50
C GLU A 47 -12.55 2.95 -6.85
N VAL A 48 -11.53 2.81 -7.68
CA VAL A 48 -10.76 3.93 -8.24
C VAL A 48 -10.88 3.88 -9.76
N PRO A 49 -11.63 4.79 -10.37
CA PRO A 49 -11.81 4.85 -11.82
C PRO A 49 -10.50 5.09 -12.58
N ALA A 50 -10.50 4.69 -13.87
CA ALA A 50 -9.29 4.76 -14.71
C ALA A 50 -8.79 6.20 -14.95
N ASP A 51 -9.67 7.18 -15.02
CA ASP A 51 -9.31 8.60 -15.17
C ASP A 51 -8.47 9.08 -13.99
N ILE A 52 -8.87 8.76 -12.77
CA ILE A 52 -8.13 9.08 -11.55
C ILE A 52 -6.78 8.37 -11.53
N LEU A 53 -6.75 7.06 -11.86
CA LEU A 53 -5.51 6.29 -11.93
C LEU A 53 -4.55 6.89 -12.97
N ASN A 54 -5.06 7.29 -14.13
CA ASN A 54 -4.27 7.90 -15.17
C ASN A 54 -3.70 9.25 -14.76
N GLU A 55 -4.45 10.06 -14.01
CA GLU A 55 -3.97 11.34 -13.47
C GLU A 55 -2.88 11.11 -12.42
N MET A 56 -3.13 10.23 -11.45
CA MET A 56 -2.16 9.89 -10.40
C MET A 56 -0.85 9.35 -10.94
N CYS A 57 -0.92 8.47 -11.94
CA CYS A 57 0.23 7.77 -12.49
C CYS A 57 0.87 8.51 -13.67
N ALA A 58 0.28 9.60 -14.17
CA ALA A 58 0.80 10.36 -15.32
C ALA A 58 2.31 10.64 -15.27
N PRO A 59 2.89 11.05 -14.11
CA PRO A 59 4.33 11.30 -14.02
C PRO A 59 5.21 10.07 -14.23
N LEU A 60 4.65 8.86 -14.06
CA LEU A 60 5.36 7.58 -14.14
C LEU A 60 5.10 6.86 -15.46
N MET A 61 4.02 7.19 -16.15
CA MET A 61 3.51 6.43 -17.30
C MET A 61 4.13 6.81 -18.65
N GLY A 62 4.91 7.91 -18.70
CA GLY A 62 5.54 8.33 -19.97
C GLY A 62 4.54 8.53 -21.13
N GLY A 63 3.35 9.05 -20.83
CA GLY A 63 2.28 9.29 -21.81
C GLY A 63 1.38 8.09 -22.10
N LYS A 64 1.65 6.92 -21.50
CA LYS A 64 0.75 5.76 -21.57
C LYS A 64 -0.46 5.95 -20.65
N LYS A 65 -1.56 5.25 -20.95
CA LYS A 65 -2.76 5.24 -20.13
C LYS A 65 -3.14 3.81 -19.77
N PHE A 66 -3.83 3.65 -18.64
CA PHE A 66 -4.45 2.38 -18.30
C PHE A 66 -5.62 2.08 -19.23
N ASP A 67 -5.63 0.87 -19.78
CA ASP A 67 -6.71 0.34 -20.64
C ASP A 67 -7.71 -0.50 -19.82
N SER A 68 -7.91 -0.14 -18.57
CA SER A 68 -8.83 -0.80 -17.64
C SER A 68 -9.87 0.22 -17.13
N PRO A 69 -11.12 -0.18 -16.88
CA PRO A 69 -12.15 0.73 -16.35
C PRO A 69 -11.81 1.29 -14.97
N GLY A 70 -10.90 0.65 -14.24
CA GLY A 70 -10.46 1.08 -12.91
C GLY A 70 -9.91 -0.08 -12.09
N LEU A 71 -9.62 0.20 -10.83
CA LEU A 71 -9.17 -0.78 -9.83
C LEU A 71 -10.14 -0.81 -8.65
N LEU A 72 -10.45 -2.01 -8.17
CA LEU A 72 -11.18 -2.21 -6.93
C LEU A 72 -10.19 -2.60 -5.84
N PHE A 73 -9.96 -1.70 -4.88
CA PHE A 73 -9.14 -1.98 -3.71
C PHE A 73 -9.99 -2.62 -2.61
N ILE A 74 -9.48 -3.70 -2.05
CA ILE A 74 -10.11 -4.37 -0.90
C ILE A 74 -9.18 -4.20 0.30
N ASP A 75 -9.65 -3.47 1.31
CA ASP A 75 -9.00 -3.37 2.60
C ASP A 75 -9.37 -4.60 3.45
N THR A 76 -8.36 -5.30 3.91
CA THR A 76 -8.57 -6.51 4.70
C THR A 76 -8.22 -6.23 6.16
N PRO A 77 -9.18 -6.35 7.10
CA PRO A 77 -8.87 -6.25 8.52
C PRO A 77 -8.02 -7.45 8.93
N GLY A 78 -6.80 -7.19 9.40
CA GLY A 78 -5.93 -8.15 10.06
C GLY A 78 -5.85 -9.58 9.48
N HIS A 79 -5.38 -10.48 10.32
CA HIS A 79 -5.00 -11.86 9.95
C HIS A 79 -6.16 -12.79 9.52
N HIS A 80 -7.38 -12.55 9.99
CA HIS A 80 -8.51 -13.46 9.80
C HIS A 80 -9.23 -13.35 8.46
N SER A 81 -9.09 -12.24 7.76
CA SER A 81 -9.84 -11.99 6.51
C SER A 81 -9.30 -12.79 5.32
N PHE A 82 -8.04 -13.22 5.38
CA PHE A 82 -7.44 -14.04 4.31
C PHE A 82 -8.01 -15.44 4.22
N THR A 83 -8.33 -16.07 5.34
CA THR A 83 -8.99 -17.38 5.35
C THR A 83 -10.37 -17.31 4.75
N THR A 84 -11.09 -16.20 4.99
CA THR A 84 -12.44 -15.98 4.41
C THR A 84 -12.37 -15.70 2.91
N LEU A 85 -11.33 -15.00 2.44
CA LEU A 85 -11.09 -14.75 1.02
C LEU A 85 -10.69 -16.02 0.24
N ARG A 86 -10.15 -17.05 0.93
CA ARG A 86 -9.85 -18.37 0.38
C ARG A 86 -11.04 -19.33 0.33
N ALA A 87 -12.05 -19.16 1.18
CA ALA A 87 -13.12 -20.14 1.41
C ALA A 87 -14.00 -20.42 0.19
N ARG A 88 -13.83 -19.71 -0.92
CA ARG A 88 -14.62 -19.86 -2.16
C ARG A 88 -13.84 -20.39 -3.37
N GLY A 89 -12.67 -21.00 -3.18
CA GLY A 89 -12.02 -21.81 -4.22
C GLY A 89 -11.27 -21.05 -5.33
N GLY A 90 -10.88 -19.78 -5.08
CA GLY A 90 -10.06 -19.00 -6.00
C GLY A 90 -9.36 -17.82 -5.33
N SER A 91 -8.37 -17.23 -6.00
CA SER A 91 -7.81 -15.95 -5.57
C SER A 91 -8.87 -14.86 -5.76
N LEU A 92 -9.23 -14.14 -4.68
CA LEU A 92 -10.18 -13.01 -4.76
C LEU A 92 -9.56 -11.74 -5.30
N ALA A 93 -8.24 -11.70 -5.44
CA ALA A 93 -7.53 -10.54 -5.95
C ALA A 93 -6.62 -10.91 -7.12
N ASP A 94 -6.59 -10.05 -8.12
CA ASP A 94 -5.71 -10.18 -9.27
C ASP A 94 -4.26 -9.83 -8.91
N ILE A 95 -4.08 -8.89 -7.97
CA ILE A 95 -2.79 -8.46 -7.43
C ILE A 95 -2.95 -8.06 -5.96
N ALA A 96 -1.86 -8.12 -5.19
CA ALA A 96 -1.85 -7.64 -3.83
C ALA A 96 -0.78 -6.57 -3.59
N ILE A 97 -1.06 -5.66 -2.66
CA ILE A 97 -0.10 -4.70 -2.11
C ILE A 97 0.18 -5.10 -0.67
N LEU A 98 1.42 -5.47 -0.37
CA LEU A 98 1.86 -5.79 0.97
C LEU A 98 2.54 -4.55 1.58
N VAL A 99 1.86 -3.91 2.53
CA VAL A 99 2.33 -2.69 3.17
C VAL A 99 3.23 -3.06 4.36
N ILE A 100 4.43 -2.52 4.38
CA ILE A 100 5.42 -2.73 5.44
C ILE A 100 5.91 -1.38 5.92
N ASP A 101 5.85 -1.13 7.23
CA ASP A 101 6.51 0.01 7.86
C ASP A 101 8.03 -0.20 7.79
N ILE A 102 8.75 0.74 7.16
CA ILE A 102 10.21 0.64 6.97
C ILE A 102 10.97 0.63 8.30
N MET A 103 10.41 1.22 9.35
CA MET A 103 11.03 1.26 10.68
C MET A 103 10.85 -0.07 11.43
N ASP A 104 9.70 -0.71 11.25
CA ASP A 104 9.32 -1.94 11.96
C ASP A 104 9.82 -3.21 11.26
N GLY A 105 9.95 -3.16 9.95
CA GLY A 105 10.35 -4.31 9.14
C GLY A 105 9.27 -5.39 8.99
N CYS A 106 9.70 -6.58 8.58
CA CYS A 106 8.82 -7.72 8.45
C CYS A 106 8.41 -8.28 9.82
N LYS A 107 7.11 -8.24 10.11
CA LYS A 107 6.52 -8.89 11.29
C LYS A 107 6.06 -10.32 10.95
N PRO A 108 5.81 -11.18 11.95
CA PRO A 108 5.30 -12.54 11.70
C PRO A 108 4.05 -12.57 10.80
N GLN A 109 3.14 -11.61 10.97
CA GLN A 109 1.95 -11.45 10.10
C GLN A 109 2.31 -11.09 8.65
N THR A 110 3.37 -10.31 8.44
CA THR A 110 3.88 -9.96 7.11
C THR A 110 4.36 -11.21 6.38
N LEU A 111 5.16 -12.03 7.06
CA LEU A 111 5.70 -13.28 6.52
C LEU A 111 4.57 -14.29 6.22
N GLU A 112 3.58 -14.38 7.08
CA GLU A 112 2.41 -15.23 6.85
C GLU A 112 1.60 -14.73 5.64
N SER A 113 1.42 -13.41 5.49
CA SER A 113 0.76 -12.82 4.31
C SER A 113 1.51 -13.17 3.02
N MET A 114 2.84 -13.08 3.01
CA MET A 114 3.66 -13.47 1.86
C MET A 114 3.49 -14.95 1.51
N ARG A 115 3.50 -15.82 2.53
CA ARG A 115 3.30 -17.26 2.35
C ARG A 115 1.94 -17.57 1.74
N ILE A 116 0.90 -16.90 2.22
CA ILE A 116 -0.46 -17.02 1.72
C ILE A 116 -0.56 -16.59 0.26
N LEU A 117 0.00 -15.43 -0.09
CA LEU A 117 0.02 -14.92 -1.46
C LEU A 117 0.74 -15.86 -2.41
N ARG A 118 1.90 -16.40 -1.99
CA ARG A 118 2.65 -17.40 -2.77
C ARG A 118 1.84 -18.68 -2.99
N GLN A 119 1.18 -19.20 -1.96
CA GLN A 119 0.33 -20.39 -2.07
C GLN A 119 -0.89 -20.16 -2.98
N ALA A 120 -1.47 -18.95 -2.93
CA ALA A 120 -2.58 -18.56 -3.80
C ALA A 120 -2.12 -18.21 -5.23
N LYS A 121 -0.80 -18.17 -5.48
CA LYS A 121 -0.20 -17.70 -6.75
C LYS A 121 -0.67 -16.29 -7.14
N THR A 122 -1.00 -15.45 -6.15
CA THR A 122 -1.37 -14.06 -6.36
C THR A 122 -0.09 -13.23 -6.45
N PRO A 123 0.15 -12.54 -7.58
CA PRO A 123 1.28 -11.61 -7.67
C PRO A 123 1.12 -10.48 -6.66
N PHE A 124 2.23 -10.01 -6.09
CA PHE A 124 2.18 -8.91 -5.14
C PHE A 124 3.38 -7.98 -5.27
N VAL A 125 3.18 -6.75 -4.87
CA VAL A 125 4.21 -5.73 -4.70
C VAL A 125 4.35 -5.38 -3.22
N ILE A 126 5.55 -4.98 -2.80
CA ILE A 126 5.80 -4.50 -1.44
C ILE A 126 5.78 -2.98 -1.47
N ALA A 127 4.95 -2.37 -0.61
CA ALA A 127 4.92 -0.95 -0.36
C ALA A 127 5.65 -0.64 0.96
N CYS A 128 6.88 -0.14 0.86
CA CYS A 128 7.62 0.37 2.02
C CYS A 128 7.02 1.70 2.46
N ASN A 129 6.27 1.66 3.54
CA ASN A 129 5.54 2.82 4.07
C ASN A 129 6.32 3.53 5.19
N LYS A 130 5.88 4.77 5.50
CA LYS A 130 6.40 5.60 6.59
C LYS A 130 7.88 5.96 6.45
N VAL A 131 8.36 6.11 5.24
CA VAL A 131 9.74 6.53 4.94
C VAL A 131 10.03 7.92 5.54
N ASP A 132 9.00 8.76 5.65
CA ASP A 132 9.03 10.06 6.32
C ASP A 132 9.45 10.00 7.80
N ARG A 133 9.36 8.84 8.45
CA ARG A 133 9.82 8.62 9.83
C ARG A 133 11.31 8.37 9.97
N LEU A 134 12.03 8.17 8.88
CA LEU A 134 13.49 8.08 8.92
C LEU A 134 14.06 9.41 9.41
N TYR A 135 14.98 9.32 10.36
CA TYR A 135 15.60 10.53 10.92
C TYR A 135 16.29 11.34 9.84
N GLY A 136 15.92 12.61 9.73
CA GLY A 136 16.46 13.55 8.76
C GLY A 136 15.82 13.47 7.37
N TRP A 137 14.85 12.57 7.13
CA TRP A 137 14.15 12.50 5.86
C TRP A 137 13.39 13.80 5.57
N GLN A 138 13.62 14.36 4.39
CA GLN A 138 12.92 15.54 3.91
C GLN A 138 11.81 15.12 2.92
N SER A 139 10.56 15.23 3.38
CA SER A 139 9.38 14.93 2.56
C SER A 139 9.00 16.11 1.69
N GLU A 140 8.69 15.83 0.43
CA GLU A 140 8.08 16.79 -0.49
C GLU A 140 6.73 16.26 -0.97
N PRO A 141 5.61 16.81 -0.48
CA PRO A 141 4.28 16.40 -0.93
C PRO A 141 4.12 16.52 -2.45
N GLY A 142 3.45 15.54 -3.07
CA GLY A 142 3.21 15.52 -4.52
C GLY A 142 4.43 15.15 -5.38
N ARG A 143 5.56 14.80 -4.79
CA ARG A 143 6.75 14.32 -5.52
C ARG A 143 6.81 12.82 -5.57
N VAL A 144 7.24 12.28 -6.72
CA VAL A 144 7.54 10.85 -6.83
C VAL A 144 8.78 10.49 -6.00
N MET A 145 8.80 9.30 -5.43
CA MET A 145 9.85 8.82 -4.53
C MET A 145 11.27 8.99 -5.10
N ALA A 146 11.48 8.68 -6.37
CA ALA A 146 12.78 8.81 -7.03
C ALA A 146 13.33 10.24 -7.02
N VAL A 147 12.45 11.25 -7.05
CA VAL A 147 12.86 12.67 -6.95
C VAL A 147 13.18 13.01 -5.50
N SER A 148 12.35 12.57 -4.55
CA SER A 148 12.57 12.79 -3.13
C SER A 148 13.90 12.16 -2.64
N MET A 149 14.22 10.94 -3.09
CA MET A 149 15.48 10.27 -2.75
C MET A 149 16.72 11.07 -3.17
N ARG A 150 16.70 11.70 -4.35
CA ARG A 150 17.85 12.49 -4.86
C ARG A 150 18.14 13.73 -4.05
N LYS A 151 17.20 14.18 -3.23
CA LYS A 151 17.33 15.40 -2.40
C LYS A 151 17.78 15.10 -0.97
N GLN A 152 17.80 13.83 -0.59
CA GLN A 152 18.25 13.43 0.74
C GLN A 152 19.77 13.56 0.86
N THR A 153 20.25 13.76 2.09
CA THR A 153 21.67 13.69 2.38
C THR A 153 22.19 12.27 2.30
N SER A 154 23.50 12.10 2.12
CA SER A 154 24.16 10.78 2.09
C SER A 154 23.84 9.93 3.32
N ASP A 155 23.79 10.53 4.50
CA ASP A 155 23.54 9.83 5.76
C ASP A 155 22.09 9.31 5.83
N VAL A 156 21.13 10.11 5.37
CA VAL A 156 19.73 9.71 5.30
C VAL A 156 19.53 8.60 4.29
N MET A 157 20.21 8.67 3.14
CA MET A 157 20.18 7.61 2.15
C MET A 157 20.82 6.32 2.63
N ALA A 158 21.94 6.40 3.36
CA ALA A 158 22.56 5.22 3.97
C ALA A 158 21.63 4.55 4.99
N LEU A 159 20.89 5.34 5.80
CA LEU A 159 19.90 4.82 6.73
C LEU A 159 18.72 4.18 5.99
N PHE A 160 18.22 4.82 4.92
CA PHE A 160 17.18 4.24 4.07
C PHE A 160 17.64 2.91 3.47
N ASP A 161 18.82 2.85 2.87
CA ASP A 161 19.36 1.64 2.26
C ASP A 161 19.52 0.52 3.28
N GLN A 162 20.04 0.82 4.46
CA GLN A 162 20.15 -0.16 5.54
C GLN A 162 18.77 -0.77 5.88
N ARG A 163 17.73 0.05 6.06
CA ARG A 163 16.39 -0.42 6.37
C ARG A 163 15.75 -1.19 5.21
N TYR A 164 15.95 -0.69 4.00
CA TYR A 164 15.42 -1.33 2.79
C TYR A 164 16.03 -2.73 2.58
N TRP A 165 17.35 -2.87 2.73
CA TRP A 165 17.99 -4.18 2.61
C TRP A 165 17.59 -5.15 3.72
N GLN A 166 17.35 -4.67 4.94
CA GLN A 166 16.78 -5.48 6.02
C GLN A 166 15.38 -6.03 5.71
N LEU A 167 14.62 -5.35 4.84
CA LEU A 167 13.31 -5.84 4.39
C LEU A 167 13.41 -6.93 3.32
N LEU A 168 14.47 -6.91 2.54
CA LEU A 168 14.66 -7.84 1.43
C LEU A 168 15.33 -9.17 1.85
N GLY A 169 15.89 -9.23 3.06
CA GLY A 169 16.53 -10.42 3.63
C GLY A 169 18.01 -10.46 3.50
#